data_73d195b070e42fb15a2b112ccd8a05b7
#
_entry.id   73d195b070e42fb15a2b112ccd8a05b7
#
_cell.length_a   1.000
_cell.length_b   1.000
_cell.length_c   1.000
_cell.angle_alpha   90.00
_cell.angle_beta   90.00
_cell.angle_gamma   90.00
#
_symmetry.space_group_name_H-M   'P 1'
#
loop_
_entity.id
_entity.type
_entity.pdbx_description
1 polymer ?
#
loop_
_entity_poly.entity_id
_entity_poly.type
_entity_poly.pdbx_seq_one_letter_code
_entity_poly.pdbx_strand_id
1 'polypeptide(L)'
;MSRVPAPAEGIAELVRHADAMAAAADAIRPVGGADPAPYLLLRALATELTLKALLLAVKGRYPRVHSLRALLGDLPDDARRRLDALHRPYYRAHRPDASDAEADTALDAIADAAGDLFQAARYPHDHDLREAPDPEPLRRVARGLLARLLDGHR
;
A
#
# COMPACT_ATOMS: atom_id res chain seq x y z
N MET A 1 27.23 -14.34 -9.87
CA MET A 1 26.09 -13.77 -10.66
C MET A 1 24.82 -13.94 -9.85
N SER A 2 24.23 -12.84 -9.41
CA SER A 2 22.91 -12.90 -8.74
C SER A 2 21.88 -13.29 -9.78
N ARG A 3 21.23 -14.44 -9.57
CA ARG A 3 20.10 -14.90 -10.39
C ARG A 3 18.96 -13.90 -10.21
N VAL A 4 18.47 -13.30 -11.28
CA VAL A 4 17.21 -12.56 -11.24
C VAL A 4 16.10 -13.58 -10.96
N PRO A 5 15.37 -13.45 -9.84
CA PRO A 5 14.31 -14.42 -9.51
C PRO A 5 13.24 -14.42 -10.61
N ALA A 6 12.65 -15.58 -10.86
CA ALA A 6 11.48 -15.67 -11.72
C ALA A 6 10.33 -14.80 -11.16
N PRO A 7 9.42 -14.26 -11.99
CA PRO A 7 8.36 -13.36 -11.51
C PRO A 7 7.57 -13.90 -10.30
N ALA A 8 7.24 -15.19 -10.30
CA ALA A 8 6.52 -15.84 -9.18
C ALA A 8 7.33 -15.85 -7.87
N GLU A 9 8.65 -16.12 -7.94
CA GLU A 9 9.54 -16.06 -6.78
C GLU A 9 9.68 -14.63 -6.26
N GLY A 10 9.79 -13.65 -7.16
CA GLY A 10 9.85 -12.24 -6.82
C GLY A 10 8.58 -11.73 -6.15
N ILE A 11 7.40 -12.15 -6.64
CA ILE A 11 6.11 -11.84 -6.02
C ILE A 11 6.05 -12.39 -4.59
N ALA A 12 6.37 -13.67 -4.41
CA ALA A 12 6.34 -14.33 -3.10
C ALA A 12 7.29 -13.64 -2.10
N GLU A 13 8.48 -13.25 -2.55
CA GLU A 13 9.45 -12.54 -1.71
C GLU A 13 8.95 -11.16 -1.29
N LEU A 14 8.43 -10.36 -2.22
CA LEU A 14 7.85 -9.04 -1.93
C LEU A 14 6.68 -9.15 -0.94
N VAL A 15 5.80 -10.12 -1.13
CA VAL A 15 4.66 -10.37 -0.23
C VAL A 15 5.13 -10.75 1.16
N ARG A 16 6.10 -11.66 1.28
CA ARG A 16 6.65 -12.08 2.56
C ARG A 16 7.26 -10.91 3.33
N HIS A 17 8.03 -10.06 2.65
CA HIS A 17 8.59 -8.85 3.26
C HIS A 17 7.52 -7.84 3.65
N ALA A 18 6.53 -7.61 2.77
CA ALA A 18 5.42 -6.70 3.06
C ALA A 18 4.62 -7.15 4.29
N ASP A 19 4.29 -8.43 4.37
CA ASP A 19 3.53 -9.00 5.50
C ASP A 19 4.37 -8.94 6.80
N ALA A 20 5.69 -9.17 6.75
CA ALA A 20 6.58 -9.02 7.89
C ALA A 20 6.65 -7.56 8.38
N MET A 21 6.75 -6.59 7.48
CA MET A 21 6.74 -5.16 7.84
C MET A 21 5.40 -4.73 8.45
N ALA A 22 4.29 -5.23 7.91
CA ALA A 22 2.96 -4.97 8.46
C ALA A 22 2.79 -5.55 9.86
N ALA A 23 3.25 -6.79 10.10
CA ALA A 23 3.21 -7.41 11.42
C ALA A 23 4.11 -6.66 12.43
N ALA A 24 5.30 -6.23 12.01
CA ALA A 24 6.17 -5.41 12.85
C ALA A 24 5.53 -4.06 13.20
N ALA A 25 4.85 -3.41 12.24
CA ALA A 25 4.09 -2.20 12.49
C ALA A 25 2.98 -2.42 13.54
N ASP A 26 2.22 -3.51 13.42
CA ASP A 26 1.18 -3.84 14.40
C ASP A 26 1.75 -4.01 15.81
N ALA A 27 2.93 -4.62 15.94
CA ALA A 27 3.60 -4.83 17.23
C ALA A 27 4.06 -3.53 17.91
N ILE A 28 4.36 -2.49 17.13
CA ILE A 28 4.82 -1.19 17.64
C ILE A 28 3.80 -0.07 17.47
N ARG A 29 2.52 -0.40 17.27
CA ARG A 29 1.45 0.61 17.13
C ARG A 29 1.52 1.61 18.28
N PRO A 30 1.63 2.92 18.00
CA PRO A 30 1.82 3.91 19.05
C PRO A 30 0.57 4.02 19.94
N VAL A 31 0.78 4.16 21.24
CA VAL A 31 -0.24 4.36 22.27
C VAL A 31 0.02 5.71 22.93
N GLY A 32 -1.00 6.53 23.06
CA GLY A 32 -1.02 7.74 23.89
C GLY A 32 0.10 8.72 23.59
N GLY A 33 0.38 9.32 22.62
CA GLY A 33 1.42 10.36 22.35
C GLY A 33 2.84 9.83 22.09
N ALA A 34 3.00 8.52 21.94
CA ALA A 34 4.27 7.94 21.46
C ALA A 34 4.57 8.41 20.02
N ASP A 35 5.86 8.46 19.66
CA ASP A 35 6.29 8.85 18.32
C ASP A 35 5.71 7.89 17.26
N PRO A 36 4.91 8.37 16.30
CA PRO A 36 4.32 7.52 15.27
C PRO A 36 5.30 7.18 14.14
N ALA A 37 6.46 7.82 14.05
CA ALA A 37 7.35 7.69 12.90
C ALA A 37 7.78 6.24 12.60
N PRO A 38 8.20 5.42 13.58
CA PRO A 38 8.58 4.03 13.29
C PRO A 38 7.41 3.20 12.76
N TYR A 39 6.23 3.37 13.33
CA TYR A 39 5.00 2.70 12.89
C TYR A 39 4.64 3.08 11.45
N LEU A 40 4.60 4.38 11.16
CA LEU A 40 4.23 4.88 9.83
C LEU A 40 5.26 4.50 8.76
N LEU A 41 6.55 4.48 9.12
CA LEU A 41 7.60 4.01 8.21
C LEU A 41 7.38 2.56 7.80
N LEU A 42 7.11 1.67 8.75
CA LEU A 42 6.85 0.26 8.46
C LEU A 42 5.56 0.07 7.66
N ARG A 43 4.51 0.86 7.94
CA ARG A 43 3.27 0.86 7.16
C ARG A 43 3.50 1.31 5.71
N ALA A 44 4.26 2.37 5.51
CA ALA A 44 4.59 2.87 4.18
C ALA A 44 5.40 1.83 3.38
N LEU A 45 6.40 1.22 4.00
CA LEU A 45 7.19 0.15 3.37
C LEU A 45 6.36 -1.08 3.03
N ALA A 46 5.50 -1.53 3.94
CA ALA A 46 4.61 -2.65 3.71
C ALA A 46 3.66 -2.39 2.52
N THR A 47 3.11 -1.18 2.44
CA THR A 47 2.23 -0.77 1.34
C THR A 47 2.99 -0.68 0.02
N GLU A 48 4.18 -0.09 0.02
CA GLU A 48 5.06 0.00 -1.15
C GLU A 48 5.37 -1.39 -1.72
N LEU A 49 5.84 -2.32 -0.87
CA LEU A 49 6.18 -3.68 -1.29
C LEU A 49 4.97 -4.45 -1.81
N THR A 50 3.79 -4.24 -1.22
CA THR A 50 2.54 -4.85 -1.70
C THR A 50 2.15 -4.34 -3.08
N LEU A 51 2.25 -3.02 -3.33
CA LEU A 51 1.98 -2.44 -4.65
C LEU A 51 2.99 -2.92 -5.70
N LYS A 52 4.26 -3.05 -5.34
CA LYS A 52 5.29 -3.61 -6.21
C LYS A 52 5.02 -5.09 -6.56
N ALA A 53 4.58 -5.89 -5.58
CA ALA A 53 4.16 -7.26 -5.83
C ALA A 53 2.96 -7.35 -6.78
N LEU A 54 1.97 -6.46 -6.59
CA LEU A 54 0.81 -6.38 -7.49
C LEU A 54 1.22 -5.97 -8.90
N LEU A 55 2.08 -4.94 -9.05
CA LEU A 55 2.61 -4.51 -10.35
C LEU A 55 3.39 -5.64 -11.03
N LEU A 56 4.21 -6.37 -10.29
CA LEU A 56 4.94 -7.51 -10.82
C LEU A 56 3.99 -8.59 -11.33
N ALA A 57 2.88 -8.84 -10.63
CA ALA A 57 1.87 -9.82 -11.03
C ALA A 57 1.10 -9.41 -12.30
N VAL A 58 0.76 -8.11 -12.45
CA VAL A 58 -0.11 -7.65 -13.56
C VAL A 58 0.68 -7.11 -14.76
N LYS A 59 1.93 -6.65 -14.56
CA LYS A 59 2.78 -6.07 -15.62
C LYS A 59 4.10 -6.80 -15.84
N GLY A 60 4.47 -7.72 -14.95
CA GLY A 60 5.77 -8.39 -14.99
C GLY A 60 6.95 -7.50 -14.57
N ARG A 61 6.69 -6.27 -14.12
CA ARG A 61 7.70 -5.29 -13.68
C ARG A 61 7.09 -4.24 -12.76
N TYR A 62 7.92 -3.50 -12.03
CA TYR A 62 7.54 -2.32 -11.27
C TYR A 62 8.63 -1.24 -11.34
N PRO A 63 8.28 0.05 -11.21
CA PRO A 63 9.25 1.13 -11.18
C PRO A 63 10.03 1.14 -9.86
N ARG A 64 11.29 1.57 -9.91
CA ARG A 64 12.16 1.70 -8.72
C ARG A 64 11.93 3.06 -8.04
N VAL A 65 10.71 3.24 -7.53
CA VAL A 65 10.29 4.45 -6.81
C VAL A 65 9.73 4.08 -5.45
N HIS A 66 9.66 5.06 -4.53
CA HIS A 66 9.09 4.92 -3.19
C HIS A 66 7.73 5.62 -3.06
N SER A 67 7.31 6.39 -4.05
CA SER A 67 6.04 7.10 -4.05
C SER A 67 4.87 6.14 -4.23
N LEU A 68 4.00 6.05 -3.22
CA LEU A 68 2.78 5.24 -3.30
C LEU A 68 1.87 5.73 -4.43
N ARG A 69 1.81 7.06 -4.66
CA ARG A 69 1.05 7.65 -5.75
C ARG A 69 1.55 7.19 -7.12
N ALA A 70 2.87 7.21 -7.32
CA ALA A 70 3.48 6.77 -8.57
C ALA A 70 3.25 5.27 -8.82
N LEU A 71 3.37 4.44 -7.78
CA LEU A 71 3.10 3.00 -7.87
C LEU A 71 1.63 2.71 -8.19
N LEU A 72 0.71 3.40 -7.52
CA LEU A 72 -0.72 3.26 -7.77
C LEU A 72 -1.10 3.72 -9.18
N GLY A 73 -0.50 4.82 -9.66
CA GLY A 73 -0.70 5.35 -11.01
C GLY A 73 -0.09 4.49 -12.12
N ASP A 74 0.86 3.61 -11.80
CA ASP A 74 1.48 2.70 -12.78
C ASP A 74 0.68 1.40 -12.99
N LEU A 75 -0.38 1.17 -12.21
CA LEU A 75 -1.26 0.03 -12.40
C LEU A 75 -2.04 0.15 -13.72
N PRO A 76 -2.22 -0.96 -14.47
CA PRO A 76 -3.15 -0.98 -15.60
C PRO A 76 -4.57 -0.62 -15.18
N ASP A 77 -5.33 0.00 -16.09
CA ASP A 77 -6.69 0.51 -15.81
C ASP A 77 -7.64 -0.55 -15.27
N ASP A 78 -7.56 -1.78 -15.75
CA ASP A 78 -8.39 -2.90 -15.27
C ASP A 78 -8.03 -3.30 -13.83
N ALA A 79 -6.74 -3.38 -13.49
CA ALA A 79 -6.29 -3.65 -12.13
C ALA A 79 -6.69 -2.49 -11.20
N ARG A 80 -6.59 -1.25 -11.67
CA ARG A 80 -6.99 -0.07 -10.93
C ARG A 80 -8.49 -0.09 -10.63
N ARG A 81 -9.34 -0.33 -11.63
CA ARG A 81 -10.80 -0.45 -11.43
C ARG A 81 -11.16 -1.56 -10.44
N ARG A 82 -10.43 -2.68 -10.46
CA ARG A 82 -10.66 -3.78 -9.50
C ARG A 82 -10.28 -3.39 -8.08
N LEU A 83 -9.19 -2.62 -7.89
CA LEU A 83 -8.85 -2.08 -6.57
C LEU A 83 -9.92 -1.14 -6.04
N ASP A 84 -10.38 -0.20 -6.86
CA ASP A 84 -11.42 0.75 -6.48
C ASP A 84 -12.73 0.02 -6.13
N ALA A 85 -13.10 -0.99 -6.91
CA ALA A 85 -14.28 -1.81 -6.63
C ALA A 85 -14.18 -2.60 -5.31
N LEU A 86 -12.98 -3.08 -4.95
CA LEU A 86 -12.74 -3.77 -3.68
C LEU A 86 -12.74 -2.82 -2.48
N HIS A 87 -12.27 -1.59 -2.68
CA HIS A 87 -12.19 -0.59 -1.61
C HIS A 87 -13.53 0.09 -1.33
N ARG A 88 -14.36 0.29 -2.33
CA ARG A 88 -15.62 1.06 -2.25
C ARG A 88 -16.56 0.59 -1.12
N PRO A 89 -16.86 -0.71 -0.94
CA PRO A 89 -17.73 -1.16 0.16
C PRO A 89 -17.14 -0.86 1.53
N TYR A 90 -15.82 -1.04 1.68
CA TYR A 90 -15.12 -0.72 2.93
C TYR A 90 -15.15 0.78 3.21
N TYR A 91 -14.87 1.61 2.22
CA TYR A 91 -14.92 3.07 2.35
C TYR A 91 -16.31 3.56 2.77
N ARG A 92 -17.37 3.06 2.12
CA ARG A 92 -18.75 3.43 2.45
C ARG A 92 -19.19 2.95 3.83
N ALA A 93 -18.73 1.81 4.30
CA ALA A 93 -19.01 1.33 5.65
C ALA A 93 -18.47 2.29 6.73
N HIS A 94 -17.34 2.95 6.47
CA HIS A 94 -16.69 3.89 7.38
C HIS A 94 -17.08 5.35 7.13
N ARG A 95 -17.60 5.66 5.94
CA ARG A 95 -18.01 7.00 5.49
C ARG A 95 -19.35 6.91 4.77
N PRO A 96 -20.46 6.63 5.49
CA PRO A 96 -21.76 6.38 4.86
C PRO A 96 -22.31 7.59 4.10
N ASP A 97 -21.92 8.80 4.52
CA ASP A 97 -22.35 10.05 3.89
C ASP A 97 -21.45 10.49 2.70
N ALA A 98 -20.40 9.73 2.38
CA ALA A 98 -19.51 10.08 1.28
C ALA A 98 -20.21 9.95 -0.07
N SER A 99 -19.91 10.90 -0.95
CA SER A 99 -20.38 10.86 -2.34
C SER A 99 -19.72 9.73 -3.14
N ASP A 100 -20.29 9.38 -4.28
CA ASP A 100 -19.67 8.42 -5.22
C ASP A 100 -18.30 8.89 -5.69
N ALA A 101 -18.15 10.19 -5.98
CA ALA A 101 -16.89 10.78 -6.40
C ALA A 101 -15.80 10.64 -5.32
N GLU A 102 -16.14 10.84 -4.04
CA GLU A 102 -15.21 10.62 -2.93
C GLU A 102 -14.81 9.14 -2.80
N ALA A 103 -15.76 8.23 -2.95
CA ALA A 103 -15.48 6.79 -2.92
C ALA A 103 -14.58 6.35 -4.08
N ASP A 104 -14.77 6.92 -5.27
CA ASP A 104 -13.99 6.60 -6.47
C ASP A 104 -12.54 7.13 -6.42
N THR A 105 -12.29 8.19 -5.64
CA THR A 105 -10.97 8.81 -5.48
C THR A 105 -10.30 8.49 -4.14
N ALA A 106 -10.91 7.65 -3.32
CA ALA A 106 -10.45 7.38 -1.95
C ALA A 106 -9.04 6.78 -1.90
N LEU A 107 -8.70 5.85 -2.80
CA LEU A 107 -7.35 5.27 -2.86
C LEU A 107 -6.31 6.28 -3.32
N ASP A 108 -6.66 7.16 -4.26
CA ASP A 108 -5.80 8.28 -4.67
C ASP A 108 -5.53 9.22 -3.50
N ALA A 109 -6.54 9.57 -2.73
CA ALA A 109 -6.40 10.42 -1.56
C ALA A 109 -5.47 9.81 -0.51
N ILE A 110 -5.56 8.50 -0.26
CA ILE A 110 -4.64 7.77 0.64
C ILE A 110 -3.22 7.82 0.08
N ALA A 111 -3.04 7.52 -1.20
CA ALA A 111 -1.74 7.51 -1.84
C ALA A 111 -1.08 8.90 -1.90
N ASP A 112 -1.86 9.96 -2.13
CA ASP A 112 -1.38 11.34 -2.12
C ASP A 112 -0.98 11.77 -0.71
N ALA A 113 -1.84 11.52 0.28
CA ALA A 113 -1.58 11.91 1.67
C ALA A 113 -0.43 11.12 2.30
N ALA A 114 -0.24 9.85 1.91
CA ALA A 114 0.86 9.01 2.35
C ALA A 114 2.06 9.02 1.39
N GLY A 115 1.99 9.78 0.29
CA GLY A 115 2.98 9.76 -0.79
C GLY A 115 4.39 10.07 -0.33
N ASP A 116 4.54 11.02 0.59
CA ASP A 116 5.81 11.46 1.16
C ASP A 116 6.06 10.86 2.55
N LEU A 117 5.23 9.93 3.00
CA LEU A 117 5.30 9.39 4.36
C LEU A 117 6.64 8.70 4.65
N PHE A 118 7.19 7.98 3.68
CA PHE A 118 8.52 7.37 3.80
C PHE A 118 9.60 8.42 4.06
N GLN A 119 9.56 9.53 3.33
CA GLN A 119 10.48 10.66 3.49
C GLN A 119 10.24 11.35 4.84
N ALA A 120 8.98 11.68 5.14
CA ALA A 120 8.58 12.35 6.36
C ALA A 120 8.95 11.53 7.62
N ALA A 121 8.77 10.22 7.60
CA ALA A 121 9.13 9.34 8.72
C ALA A 121 10.65 9.21 8.93
N ARG A 122 11.45 9.42 7.89
CA ARG A 122 12.93 9.48 8.01
C ARG A 122 13.45 10.80 8.57
N TYR A 123 12.68 11.89 8.38
CA TYR A 123 13.03 13.24 8.83
C TYR A 123 11.88 13.84 9.66
N PRO A 124 11.53 13.22 10.81
CA PRO A 124 10.34 13.58 11.58
C PRO A 124 10.39 14.99 12.17
N HIS A 125 11.57 15.61 12.29
CA HIS A 125 11.71 16.99 12.76
C HIS A 125 11.21 18.04 11.77
N ASP A 126 11.11 17.69 10.47
CA ASP A 126 10.60 18.56 9.42
C ASP A 126 9.09 18.39 9.17
N HIS A 127 8.46 17.37 9.80
CA HIS A 127 7.09 16.98 9.52
C HIS A 127 6.33 16.64 10.81
N ASP A 128 5.06 17.07 10.91
CA ASP A 128 4.16 16.60 11.94
C ASP A 128 3.47 15.30 11.49
N LEU A 129 3.88 14.18 12.06
CA LEU A 129 3.38 12.84 11.71
C LEU A 129 2.18 12.41 12.56
N ARG A 130 1.75 13.21 13.56
CA ARG A 130 0.65 12.82 14.45
C ARG A 130 -0.69 12.69 13.75
N GLU A 131 -0.89 13.45 12.68
CA GLU A 131 -2.09 13.43 11.84
C GLU A 131 -1.85 12.79 10.47
N ALA A 132 -0.68 12.17 10.27
CA ALA A 132 -0.38 11.51 9.01
C ALA A 132 -1.30 10.28 8.82
N PRO A 133 -1.85 10.10 7.61
CA PRO A 133 -2.75 8.99 7.33
C PRO A 133 -2.01 7.65 7.34
N ASP A 134 -2.65 6.63 7.88
CA ASP A 134 -2.17 5.25 7.79
C ASP A 134 -2.48 4.71 6.38
N PRO A 135 -1.50 4.25 5.60
CA PRO A 135 -1.72 3.70 4.27
C PRO A 135 -2.27 2.27 4.28
N GLU A 136 -2.53 1.67 5.44
CA GLU A 136 -2.99 0.29 5.57
C GLU A 136 -4.24 -0.07 4.74
N PRO A 137 -5.25 0.80 4.59
CA PRO A 137 -6.39 0.49 3.72
C PRO A 137 -5.97 0.24 2.27
N LEU A 138 -5.01 0.98 1.73
CA LEU A 138 -4.46 0.77 0.40
C LEU A 138 -3.69 -0.56 0.31
N ARG A 139 -2.86 -0.87 1.31
CA ARG A 139 -2.13 -2.15 1.38
C ARG A 139 -3.09 -3.33 1.39
N ARG A 140 -4.11 -3.27 2.25
CA ARG A 140 -5.08 -4.36 2.43
C ARG A 140 -5.81 -4.68 1.15
N VAL A 141 -6.28 -3.68 0.43
CA VAL A 141 -7.00 -3.88 -0.82
C VAL A 141 -6.09 -4.39 -1.93
N ALA A 142 -4.87 -3.89 -2.02
CA ALA A 142 -3.86 -4.37 -2.96
C ALA A 142 -3.48 -5.83 -2.68
N ARG A 143 -3.31 -6.20 -1.41
CA ARG A 143 -3.02 -7.58 -0.98
C ARG A 143 -4.17 -8.52 -1.31
N GLY A 144 -5.41 -8.05 -1.12
CA GLY A 144 -6.63 -8.80 -1.47
C GLY A 144 -6.77 -9.05 -2.96
N LEU A 145 -6.50 -8.06 -3.80
CA LEU A 145 -6.50 -8.22 -5.26
C LEU A 145 -5.40 -9.19 -5.71
N LEU A 146 -4.19 -9.04 -5.16
CA LEU A 146 -3.07 -9.94 -5.48
C LEU A 146 -3.41 -11.40 -5.14
N ALA A 147 -4.00 -11.67 -3.99
CA ALA A 147 -4.42 -13.03 -3.61
C ALA A 147 -5.41 -13.63 -4.63
N ARG A 148 -6.41 -12.86 -5.06
CA ARG A 148 -7.39 -13.29 -6.07
C ARG A 148 -6.75 -13.58 -7.43
N LEU A 149 -5.75 -12.79 -7.82
CA LEU A 149 -5.01 -13.01 -9.07
C LEU A 149 -4.20 -14.31 -9.00
N LEU A 150 -3.52 -14.56 -7.90
CA LEU A 150 -2.71 -15.78 -7.73
C LEU A 150 -3.56 -17.04 -7.61
N ASP A 151 -4.72 -16.98 -6.97
CA ASP A 151 -5.66 -18.11 -6.84
C ASP A 151 -6.35 -18.43 -8.17
N GLY A 152 -6.64 -17.44 -8.99
CA GLY A 152 -7.24 -17.62 -10.32
C GLY A 152 -6.31 -18.20 -11.37
N HIS A 153 -5.03 -18.38 -11.05
CA HIS A 153 -4.01 -19.00 -11.92
C HIS A 153 -3.65 -20.44 -11.49
N ARG A 154 -4.36 -21.01 -10.51
CA ARG A 154 -4.28 -22.42 -10.10
C ARG A 154 -5.46 -23.21 -10.70
#